data_fd409b7796f52db35fffb34b352f7976
#
_entry.id   fd409b7796f52db35fffb34b352f7976
#
_cell.length_a   1.000
_cell.length_b   1.000
_cell.length_c   1.000
_cell.angle_alpha   90.00
_cell.angle_beta   90.00
_cell.angle_gamma   90.00
#
_symmetry.space_group_name_H-M   'P 1'
#
loop_
_entity.id
_entity.type
_entity.pdbx_description
1 polymer ?
#
loop_
_entity_poly.entity_id
_entity_poly.type
_entity_poly.pdbx_seq_one_letter_code
_entity_poly.pdbx_strand_id
1 'polypeptide(L)'
;MYLSTISNSKHSLYFQCKLAYKYRYYNRYEGISKNELALNFGSYIHKIFEDGVNCTHISELEKLAEKHKAAYKIPNHYRDRTTICLKNFLRWNEKLTETIGTEMKYEVDLVEGVTVNGIIDRVVKGNNGGILIVDYKTSKREKSEVDLFNDNQLKGYAYAVHMELGIPLDKITCAHYYPVTGNFVSIQYGMKRINIWKQKMIEDVWKIRKAKLDEMTPTENQYCNWCNFKEGCTLHNQPHEVDNTLNEWEEKKQAKAEEKKRLDS
;
A
#
# COMPACT_ATOMS: atom_id res chain seq x y z
N MET A 1 -22.35 6.86 6.14
CA MET A 1 -21.78 5.58 5.66
C MET A 1 -21.05 4.92 6.83
N TYR A 2 -21.49 3.73 7.24
CA TYR A 2 -20.85 3.03 8.37
C TYR A 2 -19.49 2.49 7.89
N LEU A 3 -18.39 3.09 8.33
CA LEU A 3 -17.06 2.58 8.04
C LEU A 3 -16.80 1.37 8.95
N SER A 4 -17.09 0.16 8.50
CA SER A 4 -16.79 -1.08 9.24
C SER A 4 -15.34 -1.51 9.04
N THR A 5 -14.82 -1.29 7.84
CA THR A 5 -13.51 -1.79 7.41
C THR A 5 -12.59 -0.63 7.01
N ILE A 6 -11.35 -0.67 7.51
CA ILE A 6 -10.33 0.34 7.21
C ILE A 6 -9.01 -0.31 6.77
N SER A 7 -8.46 0.15 5.66
CA SER A 7 -7.10 -0.21 5.25
C SER A 7 -6.08 0.76 5.85
N ASN A 8 -4.81 0.35 5.90
CA ASN A 8 -3.73 1.22 6.34
C ASN A 8 -3.64 2.52 5.51
N SER A 9 -3.87 2.45 4.19
CA SER A 9 -3.88 3.63 3.31
C SER A 9 -5.02 4.60 3.64
N LYS A 10 -6.23 4.09 3.93
CA LYS A 10 -7.35 4.93 4.39
C LYS A 10 -7.03 5.60 5.71
N HIS A 11 -6.55 4.84 6.68
CA HIS A 11 -6.16 5.35 7.99
C HIS A 11 -5.09 6.45 7.85
N SER A 12 -4.00 6.17 7.18
CA SER A 12 -2.88 7.09 7.00
C SER A 12 -3.31 8.39 6.32
N LEU A 13 -4.11 8.31 5.25
CA LEU A 13 -4.56 9.50 4.52
C LEU A 13 -5.44 10.40 5.38
N TYR A 14 -6.34 9.83 6.21
CA TYR A 14 -7.19 10.62 7.10
C TYR A 14 -6.36 11.46 8.09
N PHE A 15 -5.36 10.84 8.73
CA PHE A 15 -4.51 11.53 9.70
C PHE A 15 -3.46 12.43 9.06
N GLN A 16 -3.14 12.19 7.79
CA GLN A 16 -2.28 13.07 7.01
C GLN A 16 -3.01 14.34 6.56
N CYS A 17 -4.21 14.20 5.98
CA CYS A 17 -5.02 15.32 5.50
C CYS A 17 -6.49 14.91 5.34
N LYS A 18 -7.37 15.48 6.16
CA LYS A 18 -8.80 15.15 6.12
C LYS A 18 -9.46 15.56 4.80
N LEU A 19 -9.07 16.69 4.19
CA LEU A 19 -9.60 17.09 2.88
C LEU A 19 -9.22 16.08 1.78
N ALA A 20 -7.96 15.64 1.73
CA ALA A 20 -7.53 14.62 0.77
C ALA A 20 -8.27 13.29 0.97
N TYR A 21 -8.51 12.90 2.22
CA TYR A 21 -9.33 11.74 2.55
C TYR A 21 -10.77 11.89 2.06
N LYS A 22 -11.42 13.07 2.29
CA LYS A 22 -12.75 13.39 1.78
C LYS A 22 -12.80 13.25 0.26
N TYR A 23 -11.87 13.87 -0.45
CA TYR A 23 -11.81 13.80 -1.91
C TYR A 23 -11.65 12.36 -2.41
N ARG A 24 -10.77 11.58 -1.81
CA ARG A 24 -10.50 10.20 -2.24
C ARG A 24 -11.66 9.25 -1.93
N TYR A 25 -12.21 9.28 -0.72
CA TYR A 25 -13.09 8.21 -0.23
C TYR A 25 -14.58 8.58 -0.18
N TYR A 26 -14.93 9.86 -0.08
CA TYR A 26 -16.30 10.32 -0.14
C TYR A 26 -16.67 10.84 -1.53
N ASN A 27 -15.92 11.81 -2.05
CA ASN A 27 -16.15 12.34 -3.39
C ASN A 27 -15.74 11.36 -4.49
N ARG A 28 -14.81 10.42 -4.19
CA ARG A 28 -14.25 9.45 -5.14
C ARG A 28 -13.53 10.11 -6.31
N TYR A 29 -12.89 11.23 -6.06
CA TYR A 29 -12.01 11.88 -7.02
C TYR A 29 -10.68 11.12 -7.13
N GLU A 30 -10.09 11.08 -8.31
CA GLU A 30 -8.78 10.46 -8.51
C GLU A 30 -7.66 11.48 -8.27
N GLY A 31 -7.94 12.76 -8.58
CA GLY A 31 -6.95 13.82 -8.55
C GLY A 31 -5.92 13.66 -9.68
N ILE A 32 -4.81 14.38 -9.56
CA ILE A 32 -3.71 14.35 -10.54
C ILE A 32 -2.47 13.76 -9.88
N SER A 33 -2.03 12.60 -10.36
CA SER A 33 -0.83 11.95 -9.81
C SER A 33 0.44 12.63 -10.31
N LYS A 34 1.22 13.21 -9.40
CA LYS A 34 2.55 13.79 -9.71
C LYS A 34 3.68 12.76 -9.72
N ASN A 35 3.40 11.55 -9.25
CA ASN A 35 4.37 10.46 -9.13
C ASN A 35 3.91 9.20 -9.88
N GLU A 36 3.13 9.35 -10.94
CA GLU A 36 2.54 8.22 -11.67
C GLU A 36 3.59 7.19 -12.07
N LEU A 37 4.72 7.63 -12.63
CA LEU A 37 5.77 6.73 -13.07
C LEU A 37 6.40 5.93 -11.90
N ALA A 38 6.60 6.57 -10.74
CA ALA A 38 7.14 5.88 -9.58
C ALA A 38 6.14 4.84 -9.01
N LEU A 39 4.85 5.17 -8.99
CA LEU A 39 3.78 4.27 -8.58
C LEU A 39 3.64 3.10 -9.56
N ASN A 40 3.64 3.39 -10.87
CA ASN A 40 3.59 2.38 -11.92
C ASN A 40 4.80 1.43 -11.83
N PHE A 41 6.00 1.97 -11.59
CA PHE A 41 7.19 1.14 -11.41
C PHE A 41 7.09 0.26 -10.16
N GLY A 42 6.55 0.78 -9.05
CA GLY A 42 6.26 -0.03 -7.86
C GLY A 42 5.34 -1.21 -8.19
N SER A 43 4.17 -0.92 -8.75
CA SER A 43 3.18 -1.94 -9.11
C SER A 43 3.71 -2.94 -10.15
N TYR A 44 4.52 -2.48 -11.10
CA TYR A 44 5.18 -3.32 -12.09
C TYR A 44 6.14 -4.33 -11.44
N ILE A 45 6.99 -3.90 -10.53
CA ILE A 45 7.92 -4.78 -9.82
C ILE A 45 7.18 -5.78 -8.93
N HIS A 46 6.13 -5.33 -8.20
CA HIS A 46 5.29 -6.23 -7.41
C HIS A 46 4.67 -7.32 -8.30
N LYS A 47 4.12 -6.94 -9.47
CA LYS A 47 3.50 -7.91 -10.38
C LYS A 47 4.50 -8.93 -10.95
N ILE A 48 5.71 -8.50 -11.27
CA ILE A 48 6.76 -9.44 -11.71
C ILE A 48 7.13 -10.41 -10.58
N PHE A 49 7.24 -9.94 -9.35
CA PHE A 49 7.61 -10.78 -8.21
C PHE A 49 6.48 -11.73 -7.81
N GLU A 50 5.22 -11.31 -7.92
CA GLU A 50 4.06 -12.18 -7.75
C GLU A 50 4.09 -13.33 -8.77
N ASP A 51 4.17 -13.00 -10.08
CA ASP A 51 4.17 -14.01 -11.15
C ASP A 51 5.47 -14.85 -11.17
N GLY A 52 6.57 -14.27 -10.71
CA GLY A 52 7.92 -14.85 -10.76
C GLY A 52 8.36 -15.56 -9.48
N VAL A 53 7.47 -15.81 -8.54
CA VAL A 53 7.80 -16.43 -7.25
C VAL A 53 8.50 -17.78 -7.38
N ASN A 54 8.19 -18.54 -8.43
CA ASN A 54 8.78 -19.85 -8.72
C ASN A 54 9.89 -19.81 -9.79
N CYS A 55 10.26 -18.63 -10.29
CA CYS A 55 11.33 -18.49 -11.27
C CYS A 55 12.69 -18.81 -10.64
N THR A 56 13.49 -19.59 -11.33
CA THR A 56 14.86 -19.98 -10.93
C THR A 56 15.94 -19.36 -11.82
N HIS A 57 15.55 -18.79 -12.96
CA HIS A 57 16.47 -18.18 -13.90
C HIS A 57 16.08 -16.73 -14.21
N ILE A 58 17.12 -15.89 -14.37
CA ILE A 58 16.90 -14.46 -14.66
C ILE A 58 16.11 -14.25 -15.96
N SER A 59 16.32 -15.10 -16.97
CA SER A 59 15.62 -15.01 -18.25
C SER A 59 14.09 -15.19 -18.13
N GLU A 60 13.63 -15.92 -17.13
CA GLU A 60 12.18 -16.08 -16.85
C GLU A 60 11.60 -14.78 -16.30
N LEU A 61 12.29 -14.15 -15.36
CA LEU A 61 11.88 -12.85 -14.81
C LEU A 61 11.96 -11.74 -15.87
N GLU A 62 12.94 -11.78 -16.77
CA GLU A 62 13.05 -10.83 -17.89
C GLU A 62 11.87 -10.97 -18.87
N LYS A 63 11.41 -12.19 -19.14
CA LYS A 63 10.18 -12.41 -19.94
C LYS A 63 8.93 -11.86 -19.25
N LEU A 64 8.78 -12.04 -17.94
CA LEU A 64 7.69 -11.45 -17.17
C LEU A 64 7.76 -9.91 -17.19
N ALA A 65 8.96 -9.35 -17.06
CA ALA A 65 9.18 -7.93 -17.14
C ALA A 65 8.74 -7.36 -18.49
N GLU A 66 9.13 -7.98 -19.60
CA GLU A 66 8.70 -7.53 -20.94
C GLU A 66 7.19 -7.68 -21.14
N LYS A 67 6.59 -8.79 -20.67
CA LYS A 67 5.13 -9.02 -20.71
C LYS A 67 4.33 -7.91 -20.03
N HIS A 68 4.79 -7.44 -18.86
CA HIS A 68 4.04 -6.47 -18.07
C HIS A 68 4.37 -5.00 -18.37
N LYS A 69 5.49 -4.73 -19.05
CA LYS A 69 6.04 -3.38 -19.28
C LYS A 69 5.04 -2.40 -19.89
N ALA A 70 4.29 -2.81 -20.91
CA ALA A 70 3.32 -1.96 -21.60
C ALA A 70 2.12 -1.61 -20.71
N ALA A 71 1.59 -2.60 -19.97
CA ALA A 71 0.44 -2.40 -19.08
C ALA A 71 0.72 -1.37 -17.97
N TYR A 72 1.96 -1.35 -17.46
CA TYR A 72 2.39 -0.39 -16.44
C TYR A 72 3.07 0.86 -17.02
N LYS A 73 3.09 1.04 -18.34
CA LYS A 73 3.67 2.21 -19.03
C LYS A 73 5.12 2.49 -18.62
N ILE A 74 5.95 1.44 -18.50
CA ILE A 74 7.33 1.57 -18.05
C ILE A 74 8.24 2.00 -19.21
N PRO A 75 8.88 3.17 -19.14
CA PRO A 75 9.74 3.66 -20.21
C PRO A 75 11.08 2.91 -20.27
N ASN A 76 11.70 2.91 -21.44
CA ASN A 76 12.94 2.16 -21.71
C ASN A 76 14.11 2.50 -20.78
N HIS A 77 14.21 3.74 -20.31
CA HIS A 77 15.28 4.15 -19.40
C HIS A 77 15.18 3.54 -17.99
N TYR A 78 14.06 2.83 -17.67
CA TYR A 78 13.94 2.05 -16.44
C TYR A 78 14.54 0.63 -16.55
N ARG A 79 15.04 0.23 -17.72
CA ARG A 79 15.57 -1.12 -17.97
C ARG A 79 16.63 -1.54 -16.95
N ASP A 80 17.66 -0.72 -16.74
CA ASP A 80 18.75 -1.06 -15.82
C ASP A 80 18.26 -1.20 -14.38
N ARG A 81 17.37 -0.31 -13.96
CA ARG A 81 16.74 -0.37 -12.63
C ARG A 81 15.89 -1.63 -12.47
N THR A 82 15.15 -2.02 -13.50
CA THR A 82 14.38 -3.27 -13.52
C THR A 82 15.35 -4.46 -13.39
N THR A 83 16.39 -4.53 -14.22
CA THR A 83 17.37 -5.62 -14.19
C THR A 83 18.03 -5.78 -12.81
N ILE A 84 18.36 -4.67 -12.13
CA ILE A 84 18.88 -4.70 -10.76
C ILE A 84 17.87 -5.36 -9.82
N CYS A 85 16.59 -4.92 -9.87
CA CYS A 85 15.53 -5.49 -9.03
C CYS A 85 15.37 -6.99 -9.26
N LEU A 86 15.36 -7.45 -10.53
CA LEU A 86 15.21 -8.86 -10.88
C LEU A 86 16.37 -9.71 -10.36
N LYS A 87 17.62 -9.25 -10.56
CA LYS A 87 18.82 -9.96 -10.06
C LYS A 87 18.82 -10.07 -8.53
N ASN A 88 18.47 -8.99 -7.84
CA ASN A 88 18.41 -9.00 -6.39
C ASN A 88 17.29 -9.90 -5.88
N PHE A 89 16.11 -9.88 -6.54
CA PHE A 89 14.99 -10.76 -6.21
C PHE A 89 15.39 -12.24 -6.36
N LEU A 90 15.98 -12.62 -7.49
CA LEU A 90 16.38 -14.01 -7.75
C LEU A 90 17.36 -14.51 -6.69
N ARG A 91 18.43 -13.73 -6.40
CA ARG A 91 19.44 -14.07 -5.37
C ARG A 91 18.84 -14.31 -4.00
N TRP A 92 17.79 -13.59 -3.65
CA TRP A 92 17.09 -13.77 -2.40
C TRP A 92 16.11 -14.94 -2.47
N ASN A 93 15.35 -15.05 -3.56
CA ASN A 93 14.32 -16.06 -3.77
C ASN A 93 14.86 -17.49 -3.69
N GLU A 94 16.07 -17.72 -4.22
CA GLU A 94 16.79 -19.01 -4.16
C GLU A 94 17.07 -19.49 -2.72
N LYS A 95 17.08 -18.59 -1.74
CA LYS A 95 17.35 -18.90 -0.33
C LYS A 95 16.10 -19.22 0.47
N LEU A 96 14.92 -19.06 -0.13
CA LEU A 96 13.66 -19.29 0.57
C LEU A 96 13.27 -20.76 0.52
N THR A 97 12.59 -21.20 1.57
CA THR A 97 12.09 -22.59 1.68
C THR A 97 10.80 -22.78 0.92
N GLU A 98 9.75 -22.10 1.34
CA GLU A 98 8.39 -22.28 0.80
C GLU A 98 7.63 -20.96 0.85
N THR A 99 7.05 -20.56 -0.27
CA THR A 99 6.09 -19.44 -0.31
C THR A 99 4.71 -19.96 0.03
N ILE A 100 4.12 -19.43 1.10
CA ILE A 100 2.75 -19.74 1.51
C ILE A 100 1.76 -19.03 0.58
N GLY A 101 2.05 -17.78 0.22
CA GLY A 101 1.23 -17.02 -0.71
C GLY A 101 1.84 -15.69 -1.10
N THR A 102 1.34 -15.15 -2.21
CA THR A 102 1.62 -13.81 -2.74
C THR A 102 0.33 -13.02 -2.86
N GLU A 103 0.38 -11.70 -2.73
CA GLU A 103 -0.80 -10.80 -2.79
C GLU A 103 -1.95 -11.32 -1.91
N MET A 104 -1.62 -11.81 -0.71
CA MET A 104 -2.58 -12.41 0.22
C MET A 104 -3.49 -11.34 0.81
N LYS A 105 -4.76 -11.40 0.45
CA LYS A 105 -5.78 -10.52 1.04
C LYS A 105 -6.09 -11.00 2.45
N TYR A 106 -6.20 -10.05 3.37
CA TYR A 106 -6.67 -10.32 4.73
C TYR A 106 -7.77 -9.35 5.14
N GLU A 107 -8.62 -9.82 6.02
CA GLU A 107 -9.62 -9.02 6.70
C GLU A 107 -9.80 -9.55 8.12
N VAL A 108 -9.38 -8.79 9.13
CA VAL A 108 -9.40 -9.23 10.53
C VAL A 108 -10.09 -8.23 11.43
N ASP A 109 -10.91 -8.75 12.34
CA ASP A 109 -11.59 -7.94 13.33
C ASP A 109 -10.64 -7.54 14.47
N LEU A 110 -10.63 -6.25 14.79
CA LEU A 110 -9.98 -5.74 16.00
C LEU A 110 -10.92 -5.82 17.19
N VAL A 111 -12.19 -5.55 16.95
CA VAL A 111 -13.32 -5.65 17.87
C VAL A 111 -14.59 -5.70 17.02
N GLU A 112 -15.71 -6.09 17.60
CA GLU A 112 -17.00 -6.08 16.90
C GLU A 112 -17.26 -4.75 16.18
N GLY A 113 -17.51 -4.84 14.89
CA GLY A 113 -17.76 -3.70 14.01
C GLY A 113 -16.53 -2.87 13.63
N VAL A 114 -15.30 -3.26 13.97
CA VAL A 114 -14.06 -2.61 13.53
C VAL A 114 -13.12 -3.63 12.93
N THR A 115 -13.05 -3.65 11.62
CA THR A 115 -12.26 -4.57 10.82
C THR A 115 -11.10 -3.84 10.13
N VAL A 116 -9.93 -4.43 10.09
CA VAL A 116 -8.81 -3.96 9.25
C VAL A 116 -8.60 -4.93 8.11
N ASN A 117 -8.29 -4.38 6.94
CA ASN A 117 -7.99 -5.16 5.75
C ASN A 117 -6.74 -4.66 5.02
N GLY A 118 -6.23 -5.51 4.17
CA GLY A 118 -5.09 -5.19 3.32
C GLY A 118 -4.68 -6.35 2.42
N ILE A 119 -3.54 -6.18 1.80
CA ILE A 119 -2.90 -7.19 0.96
C ILE A 119 -1.45 -7.30 1.42
N ILE A 120 -1.00 -8.53 1.66
CA ILE A 120 0.38 -8.85 2.02
C ILE A 120 1.09 -9.30 0.74
N ASP A 121 2.16 -8.62 0.36
CA ASP A 121 2.84 -8.90 -0.90
C ASP A 121 3.35 -10.35 -0.97
N ARG A 122 3.95 -10.85 0.12
CA ARG A 122 4.41 -12.24 0.19
C ARG A 122 4.50 -12.75 1.62
N VAL A 123 4.09 -13.99 1.81
CA VAL A 123 4.23 -14.76 3.06
C VAL A 123 5.06 -16.00 2.78
N VAL A 124 6.12 -16.20 3.55
CA VAL A 124 7.11 -17.27 3.36
C VAL A 124 7.20 -18.06 4.66
N LYS A 125 7.31 -19.38 4.53
CA LYS A 125 7.63 -20.25 5.64
C LYS A 125 9.09 -20.03 6.05
N GLY A 126 9.28 -19.65 7.28
CA GLY A 126 10.62 -19.49 7.85
C GLY A 126 11.17 -20.81 8.40
N ASN A 127 12.45 -20.81 8.74
CA ASN A 127 13.05 -21.93 9.45
C ASN A 127 12.38 -22.10 10.83
N ASN A 128 12.35 -23.33 11.36
CA ASN A 128 11.81 -23.65 12.69
C ASN A 128 10.31 -23.33 12.88
N GLY A 129 9.51 -23.37 11.80
CA GLY A 129 8.07 -23.14 11.86
C GLY A 129 7.68 -21.66 12.05
N GLY A 130 8.60 -20.75 11.85
CA GLY A 130 8.31 -19.31 11.80
C GLY A 130 7.74 -18.87 10.45
N ILE A 131 7.33 -17.62 10.39
CA ILE A 131 6.81 -16.95 9.19
C ILE A 131 7.63 -15.69 8.91
N LEU A 132 7.97 -15.49 7.65
CA LEU A 132 8.49 -14.22 7.13
C LEU A 132 7.44 -13.55 6.26
N ILE A 133 6.99 -12.39 6.68
CA ILE A 133 6.12 -11.49 5.91
C ILE A 133 7.02 -10.48 5.18
N VAL A 134 6.87 -10.36 3.88
CA VAL A 134 7.67 -9.44 3.07
C VAL A 134 6.76 -8.44 2.39
N ASP A 135 7.11 -7.17 2.51
CA ASP A 135 6.50 -6.04 1.83
C ASP A 135 7.57 -5.39 0.93
N TYR A 136 7.31 -5.33 -0.38
CA TYR A 136 8.26 -4.85 -1.37
C TYR A 136 8.26 -3.33 -1.46
N LYS A 137 9.44 -2.71 -1.36
CA LYS A 137 9.59 -1.25 -1.43
C LYS A 137 10.59 -0.86 -2.53
N THR A 138 10.09 -0.30 -3.62
CA THR A 138 10.93 0.10 -4.78
C THR A 138 11.66 1.43 -4.58
N SER A 139 11.56 2.07 -3.41
CA SER A 139 12.33 3.26 -3.06
C SER A 139 13.82 2.92 -2.89
N LYS A 140 14.71 3.90 -3.16
CA LYS A 140 16.13 3.79 -2.83
C LYS A 140 16.42 4.09 -1.35
N ARG A 141 15.54 4.86 -0.71
CA ARG A 141 15.67 5.18 0.72
C ARG A 141 15.03 4.06 1.53
N GLU A 142 15.84 3.43 2.32
CA GLU A 142 15.44 2.38 3.25
C GLU A 142 14.95 3.00 4.57
N LYS A 143 13.93 2.39 5.15
CA LYS A 143 13.49 2.73 6.51
C LYS A 143 14.43 2.08 7.52
N SER A 144 14.57 2.69 8.69
CA SER A 144 15.26 2.10 9.82
C SER A 144 14.37 1.10 10.57
N GLU A 145 14.96 0.30 11.46
CA GLU A 145 14.17 -0.56 12.38
C GLU A 145 13.22 0.26 13.25
N VAL A 146 13.62 1.48 13.63
CA VAL A 146 12.76 2.41 14.39
C VAL A 146 11.55 2.83 13.59
N ASP A 147 11.71 3.05 12.28
CA ASP A 147 10.59 3.34 11.38
C ASP A 147 9.63 2.14 11.29
N LEU A 148 10.19 0.91 11.19
CA LEU A 148 9.39 -0.32 11.16
C LEU A 148 8.67 -0.55 12.50
N PHE A 149 9.32 -0.24 13.62
CA PHE A 149 8.68 -0.32 14.94
C PHE A 149 7.38 0.49 15.01
N ASN A 150 7.30 1.59 14.28
CA ASN A 150 6.12 2.45 14.20
C ASN A 150 5.20 2.15 13.00
N ASP A 151 5.58 1.24 12.12
CA ASP A 151 4.84 0.93 10.89
C ASP A 151 3.50 0.21 11.19
N ASN A 152 2.38 0.88 10.90
CA ASN A 152 1.05 0.32 11.13
C ASN A 152 0.66 -0.75 10.11
N GLN A 153 1.23 -0.72 8.92
CA GLN A 153 0.98 -1.72 7.87
C GLN A 153 1.55 -3.07 8.29
N LEU A 154 2.82 -3.10 8.71
CA LEU A 154 3.47 -4.33 9.15
C LEU A 154 2.85 -4.90 10.43
N LYS A 155 2.40 -4.04 11.36
CA LYS A 155 1.63 -4.52 12.54
C LYS A 155 0.31 -5.18 12.15
N GLY A 156 -0.39 -4.60 11.16
CA GLY A 156 -1.60 -5.18 10.59
C GLY A 156 -1.34 -6.54 9.96
N TYR A 157 -0.26 -6.68 9.21
CA TYR A 157 0.16 -7.93 8.61
C TYR A 157 0.51 -9.00 9.65
N ALA A 158 1.31 -8.63 10.67
CA ALA A 158 1.67 -9.56 11.75
C ALA A 158 0.42 -10.05 12.50
N TYR A 159 -0.51 -9.15 12.80
CA TYR A 159 -1.75 -9.50 13.47
C TYR A 159 -2.64 -10.38 12.61
N ALA A 160 -2.78 -10.10 11.32
CA ALA A 160 -3.57 -10.89 10.38
C ALA A 160 -3.03 -12.32 10.28
N VAL A 161 -1.73 -12.50 10.06
CA VAL A 161 -1.09 -13.82 9.99
C VAL A 161 -1.22 -14.58 11.31
N HIS A 162 -1.07 -13.87 12.45
CA HIS A 162 -1.28 -14.46 13.77
C HIS A 162 -2.71 -15.02 13.93
N MET A 163 -3.71 -14.24 13.53
CA MET A 163 -5.12 -14.62 13.67
C MET A 163 -5.54 -15.69 12.66
N GLU A 164 -5.11 -15.61 11.42
CA GLU A 164 -5.54 -16.50 10.34
C GLU A 164 -4.81 -17.85 10.36
N LEU A 165 -3.51 -17.84 10.66
CA LEU A 165 -2.69 -19.06 10.65
C LEU A 165 -2.42 -19.62 12.04
N GLY A 166 -2.84 -18.95 13.11
CA GLY A 166 -2.59 -19.40 14.49
C GLY A 166 -1.12 -19.36 14.91
N ILE A 167 -0.25 -18.65 14.15
CA ILE A 167 1.19 -18.59 14.41
C ILE A 167 1.46 -17.58 15.54
N PRO A 168 2.22 -17.95 16.60
CA PRO A 168 2.61 -17.01 17.64
C PRO A 168 3.37 -15.81 17.08
N LEU A 169 3.11 -14.59 17.61
CA LEU A 169 3.71 -13.34 17.13
C LEU A 169 5.25 -13.33 17.20
N ASP A 170 5.83 -14.00 18.18
CA ASP A 170 7.28 -14.15 18.35
C ASP A 170 7.93 -15.07 17.29
N LYS A 171 7.12 -15.75 16.49
CA LYS A 171 7.53 -16.55 15.34
C LYS A 171 7.23 -15.85 13.99
N ILE A 172 6.71 -14.61 14.02
CA ILE A 172 6.39 -13.83 12.82
C ILE A 172 7.41 -12.70 12.69
N THR A 173 8.20 -12.74 11.62
CA THR A 173 9.10 -11.66 11.22
C THR A 173 8.46 -10.89 10.09
N CYS A 174 8.35 -9.57 10.22
CA CYS A 174 7.91 -8.66 9.15
C CYS A 174 9.11 -7.95 8.57
N ALA A 175 9.18 -7.80 7.26
CA ALA A 175 10.29 -7.14 6.60
C ALA A 175 9.84 -6.25 5.45
N HIS A 176 10.50 -5.11 5.30
CA HIS A 176 10.58 -4.41 4.03
C HIS A 176 11.75 -4.97 3.23
N TYR A 177 11.49 -5.41 2.01
CA TYR A 177 12.52 -5.77 1.05
C TYR A 177 12.66 -4.69 0.00
N TYR A 178 13.88 -4.22 -0.20
CA TYR A 178 14.23 -3.15 -1.15
C TYR A 178 14.94 -3.74 -2.36
N PRO A 179 14.23 -4.14 -3.42
CA PRO A 179 14.85 -4.82 -4.57
C PRO A 179 15.85 -3.93 -5.33
N VAL A 180 15.77 -2.60 -5.21
CA VAL A 180 16.74 -1.68 -5.83
C VAL A 180 18.13 -1.78 -5.18
N THR A 181 18.20 -2.03 -3.89
CA THR A 181 19.46 -2.16 -3.13
C THR A 181 19.78 -3.62 -2.79
N GLY A 182 18.78 -4.50 -2.79
CA GLY A 182 18.88 -5.90 -2.38
C GLY A 182 18.83 -6.12 -0.87
N ASN A 183 18.50 -5.08 -0.10
CA ASN A 183 18.52 -5.11 1.37
C ASN A 183 17.16 -5.44 1.97
N PHE A 184 17.23 -5.94 3.20
CA PHE A 184 16.09 -6.13 4.10
C PHE A 184 16.24 -5.28 5.34
N VAL A 185 15.10 -4.73 5.79
CA VAL A 185 14.97 -4.23 7.15
C VAL A 185 13.81 -4.99 7.79
N SER A 186 14.03 -5.64 8.91
CA SER A 186 13.06 -6.55 9.51
C SER A 186 12.80 -6.27 10.99
N ILE A 187 11.64 -6.71 11.46
CA ILE A 187 11.19 -6.54 12.84
C ILE A 187 10.26 -7.67 13.26
N GLN A 188 10.22 -7.95 14.55
CA GLN A 188 9.19 -8.78 15.19
C GLN A 188 8.38 -7.94 16.17
N TYR A 189 7.08 -8.15 16.21
CA TYR A 189 6.18 -7.44 17.13
C TYR A 189 5.70 -8.36 18.23
N GLY A 190 6.03 -8.00 19.47
CA GLY A 190 5.44 -8.70 20.62
C GLY A 190 3.97 -8.33 20.86
N MET A 191 3.23 -9.18 21.58
CA MET A 191 1.79 -9.04 21.88
C MET A 191 1.46 -7.65 22.47
N LYS A 192 2.29 -7.14 23.40
CA LYS A 192 2.08 -5.81 24.00
C LYS A 192 2.01 -4.72 22.93
N ARG A 193 2.90 -4.76 21.93
CA ARG A 193 2.94 -3.76 20.86
C ARG A 193 1.73 -3.86 19.92
N ILE A 194 1.33 -5.08 19.60
CA ILE A 194 0.14 -5.32 18.78
C ILE A 194 -1.12 -4.84 19.52
N ASN A 195 -1.26 -5.09 20.81
CA ASN A 195 -2.41 -4.62 21.59
C ASN A 195 -2.48 -3.09 21.65
N ILE A 196 -1.37 -2.39 21.81
CA ILE A 196 -1.32 -0.92 21.74
C ILE A 196 -1.75 -0.43 20.36
N TRP A 197 -1.26 -1.05 19.29
CA TRP A 197 -1.66 -0.73 17.93
C TRP A 197 -3.16 -0.98 17.69
N LYS A 198 -3.70 -2.11 18.13
CA LYS A 198 -5.13 -2.45 18.03
C LYS A 198 -6.00 -1.39 18.70
N GLN A 199 -5.69 -1.06 19.95
CA GLN A 199 -6.42 -0.05 20.70
C GLN A 199 -6.42 1.30 19.96
N LYS A 200 -5.26 1.72 19.49
CA LYS A 200 -5.11 2.96 18.71
C LYS A 200 -5.94 2.94 17.42
N MET A 201 -5.91 1.85 16.67
CA MET A 201 -6.72 1.70 15.45
C MET A 201 -8.22 1.76 15.73
N ILE A 202 -8.69 1.12 16.79
CA ILE A 202 -10.10 1.17 17.23
C ILE A 202 -10.51 2.62 17.53
N GLU A 203 -9.73 3.33 18.34
CA GLU A 203 -9.98 4.74 18.67
C GLU A 203 -10.01 5.63 17.42
N ASP A 204 -9.07 5.41 16.50
CA ASP A 204 -8.95 6.20 15.28
C ASP A 204 -10.12 5.93 14.30
N VAL A 205 -10.59 4.68 14.19
CA VAL A 205 -11.79 4.36 13.41
C VAL A 205 -13.02 5.08 13.99
N TRP A 206 -13.16 5.11 15.31
CA TRP A 206 -14.27 5.86 15.94
C TRP A 206 -14.17 7.36 15.69
N LYS A 207 -12.96 7.94 15.67
CA LYS A 207 -12.77 9.37 15.29
C LYS A 207 -13.19 9.62 13.85
N ILE A 208 -12.78 8.73 12.92
CA ILE A 208 -13.13 8.85 11.50
C ILE A 208 -14.66 8.76 11.31
N ARG A 209 -15.32 7.84 12.01
CA ARG A 209 -16.78 7.67 11.95
C ARG A 209 -17.57 8.88 12.44
N LYS A 210 -17.07 9.56 13.47
CA LYS A 210 -17.70 10.74 14.07
C LYS A 210 -17.42 12.02 13.31
N ALA A 211 -16.43 12.02 12.40
CA ALA A 211 -16.04 13.21 11.66
C ALA A 211 -17.14 13.62 10.66
N LYS A 212 -17.48 14.89 10.67
CA LYS A 212 -18.42 15.47 9.70
C LYS A 212 -17.68 15.91 8.43
N LEU A 213 -18.32 15.77 7.28
CA LEU A 213 -17.71 16.07 5.98
C LEU A 213 -17.38 17.54 5.77
N ASP A 214 -18.18 18.45 6.34
CA ASP A 214 -17.96 19.89 6.31
C ASP A 214 -16.79 20.34 7.20
N GLU A 215 -16.46 19.55 8.23
CA GLU A 215 -15.31 19.77 9.11
C GLU A 215 -13.98 19.18 8.55
N MET A 216 -14.01 18.48 7.42
CA MET A 216 -12.82 17.88 6.82
C MET A 216 -12.04 18.93 6.02
N THR A 217 -11.26 19.74 6.73
CA THR A 217 -10.43 20.79 6.20
C THR A 217 -9.03 20.29 5.81
N PRO A 218 -8.28 21.01 4.95
CA PRO A 218 -6.92 20.66 4.60
C PRO A 218 -5.96 20.84 5.77
N THR A 219 -4.91 20.02 5.79
CA THR A 219 -3.81 20.13 6.74
C THR A 219 -2.51 20.22 5.96
N GLU A 220 -1.75 21.32 6.16
CA GLU A 220 -0.44 21.49 5.55
C GLU A 220 0.56 20.48 6.15
N ASN A 221 1.30 19.80 5.27
CA ASN A 221 2.29 18.80 5.69
C ASN A 221 3.34 18.59 4.57
N GLN A 222 4.41 17.85 4.89
CA GLN A 222 5.51 17.58 3.95
C GLN A 222 5.11 16.86 2.65
N TYR A 223 3.93 16.27 2.57
CA TYR A 223 3.45 15.55 1.39
C TYR A 223 2.60 16.40 0.45
N CYS A 224 2.34 17.67 0.77
CA CYS A 224 1.50 18.55 -0.06
C CYS A 224 2.02 18.69 -1.50
N ASN A 225 3.34 18.68 -1.70
CA ASN A 225 3.93 18.77 -3.05
C ASN A 225 3.68 17.54 -3.93
N TRP A 226 3.36 16.38 -3.33
CA TRP A 226 3.02 15.13 -4.01
C TRP A 226 1.55 14.73 -3.85
N CYS A 227 0.73 15.64 -3.31
CA CYS A 227 -0.68 15.39 -3.09
C CYS A 227 -1.44 15.39 -4.44
N ASN A 228 -2.16 14.30 -4.72
CA ASN A 228 -2.97 14.17 -5.93
C ASN A 228 -4.12 15.19 -6.00
N PHE A 229 -4.46 15.81 -4.88
CA PHE A 229 -5.58 16.74 -4.74
C PHE A 229 -5.11 18.18 -4.54
N LYS A 230 -3.84 18.49 -4.85
CA LYS A 230 -3.26 19.82 -4.60
C LYS A 230 -4.00 20.91 -5.38
N GLU A 231 -4.41 20.64 -6.61
CA GLU A 231 -5.12 21.57 -7.49
C GLU A 231 -6.52 21.95 -6.94
N GLY A 232 -7.20 21.03 -6.28
CA GLY A 232 -8.49 21.28 -5.61
C GLY A 232 -8.36 21.70 -4.13
N CYS A 233 -7.15 22.12 -3.69
CA CYS A 233 -6.89 22.42 -2.28
C CYS A 233 -6.87 23.92 -2.02
N THR A 234 -7.72 24.38 -1.08
CA THR A 234 -7.84 25.80 -0.67
C THR A 234 -6.62 26.37 0.03
N LEU A 235 -5.64 25.55 0.45
CA LEU A 235 -4.36 26.03 0.98
C LEU A 235 -3.39 26.49 -0.12
N HIS A 236 -3.60 26.05 -1.35
CA HIS A 236 -2.65 26.24 -2.44
C HIS A 236 -3.22 26.97 -3.65
N ASN A 237 -4.54 27.17 -3.71
CA ASN A 237 -5.23 27.75 -4.85
C ASN A 237 -6.32 28.72 -4.42
N GLN A 238 -6.66 29.67 -5.28
CA GLN A 238 -7.76 30.60 -5.04
C GLN A 238 -9.13 29.88 -5.13
N PRO A 239 -10.18 30.39 -4.45
CA PRO A 239 -11.47 29.71 -4.43
C PRO A 239 -12.03 29.35 -5.81
N HIS A 240 -11.95 30.27 -6.79
CA HIS A 240 -12.45 30.04 -8.14
C HIS A 240 -11.66 28.95 -8.91
N GLU A 241 -10.35 28.81 -8.66
CA GLU A 241 -9.51 27.74 -9.23
C GLU A 241 -9.89 26.39 -8.65
N VAL A 242 -10.15 26.35 -7.34
CA VAL A 242 -10.62 25.17 -6.64
C VAL A 242 -11.96 24.73 -7.19
N ASP A 243 -12.93 25.65 -7.32
CA ASP A 243 -14.26 25.33 -7.84
C ASP A 243 -14.22 24.79 -9.27
N ASN A 244 -13.40 25.39 -10.16
CA ASN A 244 -13.20 24.90 -11.52
C ASN A 244 -12.62 23.46 -11.50
N THR A 245 -11.60 23.23 -10.69
CA THR A 245 -10.98 21.89 -10.56
C THR A 245 -11.97 20.84 -10.04
N LEU A 246 -12.78 21.17 -9.03
CA LEU A 246 -13.76 20.27 -8.48
C LEU A 246 -14.85 19.91 -9.49
N ASN A 247 -15.31 20.90 -10.30
CA ASN A 247 -16.25 20.67 -11.38
C ASN A 247 -15.68 19.71 -12.43
N GLU A 248 -14.43 19.92 -12.89
CA GLU A 248 -13.76 19.01 -13.82
C GLU A 248 -13.62 17.59 -13.26
N TRP A 249 -13.33 17.43 -11.98
CA TRP A 249 -13.24 16.10 -11.35
C TRP A 249 -14.59 15.41 -11.24
N GLU A 250 -15.66 16.16 -10.99
CA GLU A 250 -17.01 15.60 -10.95
C GLU A 250 -17.45 15.16 -12.35
N GLU A 251 -17.19 15.94 -13.39
CA GLU A 251 -17.47 15.59 -14.80
C GLU A 251 -16.71 14.30 -15.21
N LYS A 252 -15.42 14.24 -14.91
CA LYS A 252 -14.60 13.04 -15.17
C LYS A 252 -15.13 11.79 -14.46
N LYS A 253 -15.58 11.94 -13.23
CA LYS A 253 -16.18 10.85 -12.45
C LYS A 253 -17.47 10.35 -13.08
N GLN A 254 -18.33 11.27 -13.51
CA GLN A 254 -19.61 10.94 -14.17
C GLN A 254 -19.37 10.24 -15.51
N ALA A 255 -18.47 10.75 -16.35
CA ALA A 255 -18.11 10.12 -17.62
C ALA A 255 -17.61 8.68 -17.46
N LYS A 256 -16.75 8.42 -16.47
CA LYS A 256 -16.31 7.05 -16.15
C LYS A 256 -17.43 6.13 -15.66
N ALA A 257 -18.37 6.66 -14.90
CA ALA A 257 -19.52 5.88 -14.44
C ALA A 257 -20.46 5.48 -15.60
N GLU A 258 -20.64 6.37 -16.57
CA GLU A 258 -21.41 6.12 -17.80
C GLU A 258 -20.73 5.10 -18.70
N GLU A 259 -19.41 5.25 -18.92
CA GLU A 259 -18.62 4.29 -19.69
C GLU A 259 -18.71 2.88 -19.10
N LYS A 260 -18.56 2.77 -17.80
CA LYS A 260 -18.71 1.49 -17.10
C LYS A 260 -20.09 0.86 -17.31
N LYS A 261 -21.16 1.64 -17.21
CA LYS A 261 -22.53 1.15 -17.46
C LYS A 261 -22.71 0.63 -18.90
N ARG A 262 -22.05 1.29 -19.89
CA ARG A 262 -22.10 0.84 -21.30
C ARG A 262 -21.35 -0.46 -21.54
N LEU A 263 -20.27 -0.72 -20.78
CA LEU A 263 -19.49 -1.95 -20.88
C LEU A 263 -20.15 -3.14 -20.16
N ASP A 264 -20.96 -2.85 -19.14
CA ASP A 264 -21.68 -3.86 -18.34
C ASP A 264 -23.06 -4.21 -18.94
N SER A 265 -23.51 -3.49 -20.00
CA SER A 265 -24.77 -3.71 -20.74
C SER A 265 -24.54 -4.48 -22.05
#